data_89f021372db3296c8fd3649ca58629ee
#
_entry.id   89f021372db3296c8fd3649ca58629ee
#
_cell.length_a   1.000
_cell.length_b   1.000
_cell.length_c   1.000
_cell.angle_alpha   90.00
_cell.angle_beta   90.00
_cell.angle_gamma   90.00
#
_symmetry.space_group_name_H-M   'P 1'
#
loop_
_entity.id
_entity.type
_entity.pdbx_description
1 polymer ?
#
loop_
_entity_poly.entity_id
_entity_poly.type
_entity_poly.pdbx_seq_one_letter_code
_entity_poly.pdbx_strand_id
1 'polypeptide(L)'
;MGRSRKIGRGHEMLAKTSLHPLAMSSELPGSSAGIPAGQPPSGAPGGGPTDAATPVVGAFYDRFPYPGDPLQDGPPPGYNWRWCVDSARAFAFGSLPPRDRSGERPWRILDAGCGTGVSTDYLCHLNPGSRVLAVDISPGTLAVAEERTRRSGAAGRVRELRIACRSLLDLNDEGEFDYINSVGVLHHLDRPEDGLHSLALRLAPTGLLHLFLYADGGRWEIRRTQRALALLGAGTGAEGLRLGRQLLGSLPSENRLRRHHEERWALDTAADANFADMYLHPQETSYDLERLFAFIASGGLQFAGFSNPEVWDPARLLQGELLERARALPLREQWALVENLDPAISHFEFFLTPAPQRQEPLAEASDEALLASGGERNRCLWGWPGTSLLGPDLQPLDLEDADLELLKALEAAPADTALIALQLPMENAERARRARRLIRDRVLLRLATTGRAA
;
A
#
# COMPACT_ATOMS: atom_id res chain seq x y z
N MET A 1 -29.46 -14.34 38.39
CA MET A 1 -28.97 -12.98 38.14
C MET A 1 -27.77 -13.09 37.20
N GLY A 2 -28.04 -13.07 35.90
CA GLY A 2 -27.05 -13.27 34.85
C GLY A 2 -26.43 -11.96 34.42
N ARG A 3 -25.11 -11.88 34.40
CA ARG A 3 -24.38 -10.80 33.75
C ARG A 3 -24.11 -11.19 32.28
N SER A 4 -24.91 -10.62 31.39
CA SER A 4 -24.67 -10.61 29.96
C SER A 4 -23.39 -9.80 29.67
N ARG A 5 -22.29 -10.46 29.22
CA ARG A 5 -21.11 -9.79 28.69
C ARG A 5 -21.43 -9.37 27.25
N LYS A 6 -21.43 -8.06 27.02
CA LYS A 6 -21.46 -7.46 25.68
C LYS A 6 -20.22 -7.91 24.90
N ILE A 7 -20.40 -8.81 23.95
CA ILE A 7 -19.48 -9.02 22.84
C ILE A 7 -19.87 -7.97 21.79
N GLY A 8 -19.12 -6.92 21.74
CA GLY A 8 -19.35 -5.87 20.77
C GLY A 8 -18.13 -4.97 20.74
N ARG A 9 -17.46 -4.94 19.59
CA ARG A 9 -16.52 -3.96 19.04
C ARG A 9 -15.24 -4.54 18.43
N GLY A 10 -15.32 -5.74 17.84
CA GLY A 10 -14.19 -6.30 17.06
C GLY A 10 -14.32 -6.10 15.53
N HIS A 11 -15.52 -5.82 15.02
CA HIS A 11 -15.75 -5.78 13.56
C HIS A 11 -15.60 -4.42 12.89
N GLU A 12 -15.54 -3.33 13.65
CA GLU A 12 -15.42 -1.98 13.05
C GLU A 12 -13.99 -1.60 12.60
N MET A 13 -12.97 -2.34 13.02
CA MET A 13 -11.58 -1.94 12.80
C MET A 13 -10.96 -2.48 11.50
N LEU A 14 -11.56 -3.48 10.85
CA LEU A 14 -11.03 -4.07 9.60
C LEU A 14 -11.53 -3.38 8.32
N ALA A 15 -12.59 -2.59 8.40
CA ALA A 15 -13.11 -1.83 7.25
C ALA A 15 -12.32 -0.55 6.95
N LYS A 16 -11.39 -0.14 7.82
CA LYS A 16 -10.65 1.12 7.70
C LYS A 16 -9.26 1.00 7.08
N THR A 17 -8.91 -0.15 6.52
CA THR A 17 -7.70 -0.30 5.70
C THR A 17 -7.99 -0.08 4.20
N SER A 18 -8.91 0.82 3.86
CA SER A 18 -8.88 1.44 2.55
C SER A 18 -7.63 2.32 2.46
N LEU A 19 -7.04 2.42 1.29
CA LEU A 19 -5.82 3.19 0.98
C LEU A 19 -5.94 4.70 1.28
N HIS A 20 -7.07 5.16 1.79
CA HIS A 20 -7.32 6.55 2.13
C HIS A 20 -6.82 6.86 3.53
N PRO A 21 -5.93 7.85 3.70
CA PRO A 21 -5.68 8.45 5.00
C PRO A 21 -7.00 8.98 5.52
N LEU A 22 -7.35 8.62 6.75
CA LEU A 22 -8.53 9.11 7.47
C LEU A 22 -8.71 10.60 7.23
N ALA A 23 -9.83 10.99 6.62
CA ALA A 23 -10.30 12.35 6.65
C ALA A 23 -10.60 12.71 8.12
N MET A 24 -9.63 13.29 8.80
CA MET A 24 -9.90 13.99 10.04
C MET A 24 -10.68 15.27 9.68
N SER A 25 -11.97 15.25 9.91
CA SER A 25 -12.84 16.40 9.78
C SER A 25 -12.38 17.52 10.74
N SER A 26 -11.59 18.45 10.21
CA SER A 26 -11.51 19.79 10.74
C SER A 26 -12.40 20.67 9.86
N GLU A 27 -13.52 21.12 10.41
CA GLU A 27 -14.35 22.14 9.80
C GLU A 27 -13.50 23.39 9.52
N LEU A 28 -13.31 23.70 8.24
CA LEU A 28 -12.83 25.02 7.78
C LEU A 28 -13.84 25.56 6.76
N PRO A 29 -14.13 26.87 6.83
CA PRO A 29 -15.19 27.48 6.03
C PRO A 29 -14.85 27.56 4.56
N GLY A 30 -15.88 27.38 3.72
CA GLY A 30 -15.80 27.31 2.28
C GLY A 30 -15.15 28.52 1.60
N SER A 31 -14.30 28.20 0.64
CA SER A 31 -13.92 29.12 -0.44
C SER A 31 -13.93 28.32 -1.73
N SER A 32 -14.98 28.50 -2.51
CA SER A 32 -15.04 28.03 -3.91
C SER A 32 -14.23 28.99 -4.78
N ALA A 33 -12.98 28.66 -5.03
CA ALA A 33 -12.19 29.31 -6.09
C ALA A 33 -12.07 28.33 -7.25
N GLY A 34 -12.70 28.65 -8.38
CA GLY A 34 -12.59 27.91 -9.63
C GLY A 34 -11.14 27.88 -10.11
N ILE A 35 -10.69 26.68 -10.49
CA ILE A 35 -9.38 26.45 -11.09
C ILE A 35 -9.39 27.07 -12.49
N PRO A 36 -8.46 27.96 -12.85
CA PRO A 36 -8.30 28.39 -14.23
C PRO A 36 -7.77 27.21 -15.06
N ALA A 37 -8.39 26.98 -16.22
CA ALA A 37 -7.94 26.00 -17.19
C ALA A 37 -6.51 26.33 -17.65
N GLY A 38 -5.54 25.61 -17.10
CA GLY A 38 -4.17 25.59 -17.60
C GLY A 38 -4.11 24.88 -18.94
N GLN A 39 -3.27 25.36 -19.85
CA GLN A 39 -3.01 24.67 -21.11
C GLN A 39 -2.51 23.26 -20.85
N PRO A 40 -3.00 22.25 -21.59
CA PRO A 40 -2.52 20.87 -21.43
C PRO A 40 -1.01 20.79 -21.73
N PRO A 41 -0.25 19.98 -21.01
CA PRO A 41 1.15 19.76 -21.32
C PRO A 41 1.29 19.23 -22.75
N SER A 42 2.20 19.82 -23.50
CA SER A 42 2.49 19.47 -24.89
C SER A 42 3.30 18.18 -24.95
N GLY A 43 2.63 17.04 -24.88
CA GLY A 43 3.21 15.72 -25.09
C GLY A 43 2.10 14.82 -25.60
N ALA A 44 2.07 14.59 -26.93
CA ALA A 44 1.29 13.47 -27.46
C ALA A 44 1.82 12.18 -26.83
N PRO A 45 0.96 11.21 -26.45
CA PRO A 45 1.42 9.91 -25.93
C PRO A 45 2.36 9.30 -26.97
N GLY A 46 3.59 8.98 -26.55
CA GLY A 46 4.54 8.25 -27.38
C GLY A 46 3.91 6.96 -27.85
N GLY A 47 3.96 6.64 -29.13
CA GLY A 47 3.29 5.49 -29.76
C GLY A 47 3.96 4.15 -29.39
N GLY A 48 4.08 3.84 -28.08
CA GLY A 48 4.50 2.55 -27.56
C GLY A 48 3.35 1.53 -27.51
N PRO A 49 3.62 0.27 -27.15
CA PRO A 49 2.60 -0.77 -27.04
C PRO A 49 1.54 -0.39 -26.01
N THR A 50 0.31 -0.25 -26.45
CA THR A 50 -0.88 -0.05 -25.61
C THR A 50 -1.78 -1.28 -25.77
N ASP A 51 -2.41 -1.72 -24.68
CA ASP A 51 -3.46 -2.71 -24.77
C ASP A 51 -4.78 -2.08 -25.24
N ALA A 52 -5.79 -2.91 -25.53
CA ALA A 52 -7.08 -2.45 -26.04
C ALA A 52 -7.86 -1.63 -24.99
N ALA A 53 -7.61 -1.83 -23.71
CA ALA A 53 -8.27 -1.10 -22.61
C ALA A 53 -7.69 0.29 -22.38
N THR A 54 -6.39 0.50 -22.65
CA THR A 54 -5.67 1.74 -22.34
C THR A 54 -6.38 3.01 -22.80
N PRO A 55 -6.88 3.16 -24.04
CA PRO A 55 -7.56 4.40 -24.47
C PRO A 55 -8.87 4.65 -23.74
N VAL A 56 -9.62 3.60 -23.42
CA VAL A 56 -10.91 3.70 -22.73
C VAL A 56 -10.70 4.06 -21.25
N VAL A 57 -9.74 3.42 -20.63
CA VAL A 57 -9.35 3.66 -19.22
C VAL A 57 -8.74 5.06 -19.07
N GLY A 58 -7.86 5.49 -19.97
CA GLY A 58 -7.31 6.84 -19.98
C GLY A 58 -8.38 7.92 -20.08
N ALA A 59 -9.31 7.80 -21.03
CA ALA A 59 -10.42 8.73 -21.20
C ALA A 59 -11.39 8.72 -19.99
N PHE A 60 -11.50 7.62 -19.29
CA PHE A 60 -12.27 7.53 -18.05
C PHE A 60 -11.63 8.35 -16.94
N TYR A 61 -10.33 8.18 -16.70
CA TYR A 61 -9.59 8.91 -15.66
C TYR A 61 -9.33 10.38 -16.02
N ASP A 62 -9.31 10.75 -17.30
CA ASP A 62 -9.34 12.17 -17.69
C ASP A 62 -10.63 12.88 -17.25
N ARG A 63 -11.74 12.13 -17.19
CA ARG A 63 -13.03 12.64 -16.71
C ARG A 63 -13.18 12.59 -15.20
N PHE A 64 -12.63 11.57 -14.58
CA PHE A 64 -12.71 11.29 -13.15
C PHE A 64 -11.30 11.04 -12.58
N PRO A 65 -10.48 12.10 -12.44
CA PRO A 65 -9.13 11.94 -11.87
C PRO A 65 -9.17 11.24 -10.52
N TYR A 66 -8.49 10.07 -10.43
CA TYR A 66 -8.54 9.19 -9.27
C TYR A 66 -7.12 8.98 -8.67
N PRO A 67 -7.00 8.81 -7.34
CA PRO A 67 -8.05 8.97 -6.33
C PRO A 67 -8.47 10.44 -6.13
N GLY A 68 -9.74 10.63 -5.68
CA GLY A 68 -10.35 11.95 -5.50
C GLY A 68 -9.96 12.67 -4.21
N ASP A 69 -8.78 12.39 -3.68
CA ASP A 69 -8.27 12.99 -2.44
C ASP A 69 -8.00 14.49 -2.62
N PRO A 70 -8.39 15.32 -1.64
CA PRO A 70 -8.17 16.76 -1.72
C PRO A 70 -6.68 17.11 -1.79
N LEU A 71 -6.36 18.18 -2.49
CA LEU A 71 -5.04 18.78 -2.48
C LEU A 71 -4.81 19.49 -1.15
N GLN A 72 -3.62 19.32 -0.59
CA GLN A 72 -3.22 19.97 0.66
C GLN A 72 -1.86 20.64 0.53
N ASP A 73 -1.60 21.65 1.34
CA ASP A 73 -0.30 22.28 1.46
C ASP A 73 0.53 21.54 2.53
N GLY A 74 1.80 21.28 2.21
CA GLY A 74 2.71 20.54 3.08
C GLY A 74 2.61 19.01 2.97
N PRO A 75 3.41 18.27 3.76
CA PRO A 75 3.51 16.83 3.69
C PRO A 75 2.17 16.12 3.92
N PRO A 76 1.97 14.92 3.31
CA PRO A 76 0.78 14.14 3.54
C PRO A 76 0.68 13.71 5.02
N PRO A 77 -0.54 13.63 5.59
CA PRO A 77 -0.73 13.30 6.98
C PRO A 77 -0.52 11.79 7.25
N GLY A 78 0.21 11.49 8.30
CA GLY A 78 0.55 10.10 8.66
C GLY A 78 1.56 9.49 7.69
N TYR A 79 1.90 8.22 7.89
CA TYR A 79 2.85 7.53 7.02
C TYR A 79 2.39 6.09 6.77
N ASN A 80 2.41 5.68 5.50
CA ASN A 80 2.18 4.29 5.11
C ASN A 80 3.56 3.62 4.88
N TRP A 81 3.90 2.63 5.69
CA TRP A 81 5.17 1.94 5.65
C TRP A 81 5.45 1.24 4.31
N ARG A 82 4.39 0.87 3.57
CA ARG A 82 4.52 0.23 2.26
C ARG A 82 5.20 1.14 1.25
N TRP A 83 5.03 2.44 1.38
CA TRP A 83 5.67 3.44 0.52
C TRP A 83 7.03 3.92 1.03
N CYS A 84 7.51 3.39 2.15
CA CYS A 84 8.89 3.57 2.62
C CYS A 84 9.74 2.36 2.20
N VAL A 85 10.67 2.56 1.28
CA VAL A 85 11.50 1.48 0.70
C VAL A 85 12.22 0.69 1.80
N ASP A 86 12.82 1.36 2.78
CA ASP A 86 13.50 0.70 3.88
C ASP A 86 12.52 -0.18 4.69
N SER A 87 11.34 0.33 5.01
CA SER A 87 10.33 -0.44 5.76
C SER A 87 9.81 -1.65 4.98
N ALA A 88 9.50 -1.44 3.69
CA ALA A 88 9.04 -2.51 2.81
C ALA A 88 10.11 -3.61 2.63
N ARG A 89 11.38 -3.21 2.48
CA ARG A 89 12.50 -4.15 2.38
C ARG A 89 12.73 -4.91 3.68
N ALA A 90 12.70 -4.22 4.83
CA ALA A 90 12.83 -4.88 6.13
C ALA A 90 11.71 -5.90 6.37
N PHE A 91 10.49 -5.59 5.92
CA PHE A 91 9.37 -6.52 5.95
C PHE A 91 9.60 -7.72 5.02
N ALA A 92 9.92 -7.46 3.74
CA ALA A 92 10.04 -8.49 2.72
C ALA A 92 11.26 -9.40 2.92
N PHE A 93 12.36 -8.88 3.47
CA PHE A 93 13.65 -9.55 3.58
C PHE A 93 14.11 -9.80 5.03
N GLY A 94 13.30 -9.45 6.02
CA GLY A 94 13.59 -9.65 7.45
C GLY A 94 14.64 -8.70 8.02
N SER A 95 15.41 -8.00 7.16
CA SER A 95 16.42 -7.01 7.58
C SER A 95 16.78 -6.09 6.42
N LEU A 96 17.36 -4.94 6.75
CA LEU A 96 18.02 -4.06 5.77
C LEU A 96 19.47 -4.50 5.58
N PRO A 97 20.06 -4.27 4.39
CA PRO A 97 21.51 -4.43 4.21
C PRO A 97 22.27 -3.45 5.13
N PRO A 98 23.52 -3.76 5.50
CA PRO A 98 24.38 -2.80 6.19
C PRO A 98 24.50 -1.52 5.34
N ARG A 99 24.43 -0.36 5.98
CA ARG A 99 24.55 0.91 5.26
C ARG A 99 26.01 1.24 4.99
N ASP A 100 26.39 1.25 3.73
CA ASP A 100 27.63 1.89 3.29
C ASP A 100 27.41 3.40 3.15
N ARG A 101 27.91 4.18 4.09
CA ARG A 101 27.79 5.65 4.11
C ARG A 101 28.72 6.34 3.09
N SER A 102 29.63 5.64 2.44
CA SER A 102 30.69 6.24 1.61
C SER A 102 30.25 6.62 0.19
N GLY A 103 28.99 6.33 -0.20
CA GLY A 103 28.50 6.64 -1.52
C GLY A 103 27.16 5.99 -1.88
N GLU A 104 26.19 6.02 -0.96
CA GLU A 104 24.89 5.40 -1.19
C GLU A 104 24.29 5.83 -2.52
N ARG A 105 24.10 4.87 -3.41
CA ARG A 105 23.32 5.02 -4.62
C ARG A 105 21.88 5.36 -4.20
N PRO A 106 21.29 6.48 -4.69
CA PRO A 106 19.92 6.80 -4.36
C PRO A 106 18.97 5.69 -4.81
N TRP A 107 17.95 5.38 -4.02
CA TRP A 107 16.88 4.49 -4.46
C TRP A 107 16.28 4.99 -5.78
N ARG A 108 16.10 4.10 -6.72
CA ARG A 108 15.32 4.33 -7.93
C ARG A 108 13.94 3.74 -7.72
N ILE A 109 12.93 4.59 -7.73
CA ILE A 109 11.54 4.25 -7.42
C ILE A 109 10.68 4.51 -8.64
N LEU A 110 9.85 3.55 -9.00
CA LEU A 110 8.78 3.71 -10.00
C LEU A 110 7.43 3.68 -9.30
N ASP A 111 6.61 4.69 -9.54
CA ASP A 111 5.18 4.71 -9.21
C ASP A 111 4.39 4.48 -10.50
N ALA A 112 4.03 3.21 -10.74
CA ALA A 112 3.42 2.75 -11.98
C ALA A 112 1.89 2.81 -11.89
N GLY A 113 1.28 3.78 -12.57
CA GLY A 113 -0.12 4.16 -12.43
C GLY A 113 -0.31 5.06 -11.21
N CYS A 114 0.40 6.19 -11.20
CA CYS A 114 0.45 7.07 -10.03
C CYS A 114 -0.86 7.84 -9.76
N GLY A 115 -1.80 7.83 -10.68
CA GLY A 115 -3.06 8.53 -10.55
C GLY A 115 -2.87 10.02 -10.25
N THR A 116 -3.65 10.56 -9.33
CA THR A 116 -3.54 11.96 -8.86
C THR A 116 -2.33 12.20 -7.94
N GLY A 117 -1.37 11.27 -7.89
CA GLY A 117 -0.09 11.44 -7.21
C GLY A 117 -0.10 11.24 -5.69
N VAL A 118 -1.12 10.60 -5.13
CA VAL A 118 -1.17 10.33 -3.67
C VAL A 118 -0.01 9.45 -3.26
N SER A 119 0.20 8.30 -3.91
CA SER A 119 1.35 7.42 -3.64
C SER A 119 2.68 8.11 -3.92
N THR A 120 2.78 8.86 -5.03
CA THR A 120 3.99 9.62 -5.41
C THR A 120 4.40 10.59 -4.30
N ASP A 121 3.45 11.30 -3.72
CA ASP A 121 3.68 12.25 -2.64
C ASP A 121 4.30 11.55 -1.41
N TYR A 122 3.69 10.46 -0.96
CA TYR A 122 4.26 9.64 0.13
C TYR A 122 5.63 9.05 -0.22
N LEU A 123 5.80 8.50 -1.43
CA LEU A 123 7.07 7.95 -1.89
C LEU A 123 8.20 8.98 -1.82
N CYS A 124 7.93 10.22 -2.21
CA CYS A 124 8.92 11.30 -2.12
C CYS A 124 9.24 11.68 -0.67
N HIS A 125 8.24 11.84 0.18
CA HIS A 125 8.44 12.25 1.57
C HIS A 125 9.09 11.17 2.43
N LEU A 126 8.79 9.88 2.18
CA LEU A 126 9.31 8.74 2.96
C LEU A 126 10.69 8.24 2.48
N ASN A 127 11.11 8.62 1.26
CA ASN A 127 12.39 8.19 0.68
C ASN A 127 13.24 9.40 0.24
N PRO A 128 13.64 10.27 1.18
CA PRO A 128 14.41 11.47 0.83
C PRO A 128 15.71 11.11 0.12
N GLY A 129 16.07 11.92 -0.89
CA GLY A 129 17.27 11.69 -1.69
C GLY A 129 17.16 10.61 -2.76
N SER A 130 16.01 9.96 -2.94
CA SER A 130 15.73 8.99 -4.01
C SER A 130 15.56 9.67 -5.38
N ARG A 131 15.43 8.87 -6.43
CA ARG A 131 14.96 9.27 -7.75
C ARG A 131 13.63 8.59 -8.00
N VAL A 132 12.58 9.37 -8.25
CA VAL A 132 11.21 8.90 -8.43
C VAL A 132 10.75 9.18 -9.85
N LEU A 133 10.31 8.13 -10.53
CA LEU A 133 9.54 8.21 -11.77
C LEU A 133 8.10 7.85 -11.46
N ALA A 134 7.16 8.73 -11.74
CA ALA A 134 5.72 8.49 -11.65
C ALA A 134 5.13 8.49 -13.06
N VAL A 135 4.40 7.44 -13.41
CA VAL A 135 3.78 7.32 -14.73
C VAL A 135 2.29 7.03 -14.62
N ASP A 136 1.53 7.64 -15.49
CA ASP A 136 0.11 7.36 -15.69
C ASP A 136 -0.28 7.60 -17.15
N ILE A 137 -1.39 7.03 -17.59
CA ILE A 137 -1.89 7.17 -18.97
C ILE A 137 -2.81 8.37 -19.17
N SER A 138 -3.28 9.00 -18.08
CA SER A 138 -4.24 10.10 -18.09
C SER A 138 -3.53 11.44 -17.87
N PRO A 139 -3.45 12.33 -18.89
CA PRO A 139 -2.92 13.68 -18.72
C PRO A 139 -3.68 14.50 -17.68
N GLY A 140 -5.02 14.34 -17.61
CA GLY A 140 -5.85 15.05 -16.65
C GLY A 140 -5.53 14.67 -15.21
N THR A 141 -5.30 13.39 -14.96
CA THR A 141 -4.91 12.88 -13.66
C THR A 141 -3.51 13.36 -13.27
N LEU A 142 -2.56 13.34 -14.22
CA LEU A 142 -1.19 13.81 -13.99
C LEU A 142 -1.09 15.30 -13.66
N ALA A 143 -1.96 16.14 -14.26
CA ALA A 143 -2.01 17.55 -13.88
C ALA A 143 -2.34 17.76 -12.39
N VAL A 144 -3.18 16.90 -11.82
CA VAL A 144 -3.47 16.87 -10.38
C VAL A 144 -2.27 16.37 -9.58
N ALA A 145 -1.56 15.35 -10.08
CA ALA A 145 -0.36 14.81 -9.43
C ALA A 145 0.77 15.85 -9.37
N GLU A 146 1.00 16.59 -10.44
CA GLU A 146 1.97 17.69 -10.49
C GLU A 146 1.63 18.79 -9.47
N GLU A 147 0.37 19.21 -9.41
CA GLU A 147 -0.07 20.22 -8.45
C GLU A 147 0.03 19.69 -7.00
N ARG A 148 -0.34 18.43 -6.74
CA ARG A 148 -0.19 17.81 -5.42
C ARG A 148 1.27 17.83 -4.96
N THR A 149 2.18 17.30 -5.77
CA THR A 149 3.60 17.20 -5.41
C THR A 149 4.28 18.58 -5.32
N ARG A 150 3.80 19.57 -6.05
CA ARG A 150 4.23 20.96 -5.92
C ARG A 150 3.78 21.57 -4.59
N ARG A 151 2.51 21.42 -4.21
CA ARG A 151 1.95 21.98 -2.97
C ARG A 151 2.52 21.32 -1.72
N SER A 152 2.72 20.02 -1.77
CA SER A 152 3.30 19.28 -0.63
C SER A 152 4.80 19.50 -0.45
N GLY A 153 5.50 20.03 -1.47
CA GLY A 153 6.95 20.17 -1.48
C GLY A 153 7.70 18.88 -1.74
N ALA A 154 7.03 17.84 -2.27
CA ALA A 154 7.59 16.51 -2.52
C ALA A 154 8.83 16.53 -3.41
N ALA A 155 8.82 17.34 -4.49
CA ALA A 155 9.96 17.48 -5.41
C ALA A 155 11.26 17.93 -4.72
N GLY A 156 11.16 18.75 -3.67
CA GLY A 156 12.31 19.21 -2.89
C GLY A 156 12.88 18.15 -1.92
N ARG A 157 12.21 17.02 -1.74
CA ARG A 157 12.62 15.94 -0.84
C ARG A 157 13.52 14.92 -1.52
N VAL A 158 13.43 14.78 -2.83
CA VAL A 158 14.12 13.77 -3.64
C VAL A 158 15.17 14.41 -4.54
N ARG A 159 16.10 13.62 -5.06
CA ARG A 159 17.11 14.12 -6.02
C ARG A 159 16.48 14.43 -7.38
N GLU A 160 15.44 13.67 -7.74
CA GLU A 160 14.75 13.80 -9.00
C GLU A 160 13.33 13.27 -8.85
N LEU A 161 12.35 14.08 -9.25
CA LEU A 161 10.97 13.65 -9.47
C LEU A 161 10.63 13.90 -10.92
N ARG A 162 10.28 12.84 -11.64
CA ARG A 162 9.80 12.91 -13.02
C ARG A 162 8.38 12.35 -13.06
N ILE A 163 7.44 13.15 -13.52
CA ILE A 163 6.04 12.75 -13.76
C ILE A 163 5.85 12.69 -15.26
N ALA A 164 5.35 11.58 -15.81
CA ALA A 164 5.29 11.37 -17.23
C ALA A 164 4.00 10.66 -17.67
N CYS A 165 3.38 11.19 -18.75
CA CYS A 165 2.23 10.56 -19.41
C CYS A 165 2.72 9.38 -20.26
N ARG A 166 2.71 8.18 -19.69
CA ARG A 166 3.19 6.95 -20.33
C ARG A 166 2.42 5.73 -19.87
N SER A 167 2.26 4.76 -20.76
CA SER A 167 1.81 3.42 -20.36
C SER A 167 2.93 2.70 -19.60
N LEU A 168 2.55 1.97 -18.54
CA LEU A 168 3.48 1.06 -17.85
C LEU A 168 3.97 -0.09 -18.76
N LEU A 169 3.30 -0.33 -19.90
CA LEU A 169 3.73 -1.29 -20.92
C LEU A 169 4.87 -0.74 -21.81
N ASP A 170 5.14 0.57 -21.75
CA ASP A 170 6.16 1.26 -22.56
C ASP A 170 7.25 1.89 -21.67
N LEU A 171 7.98 1.06 -20.95
CA LEU A 171 9.07 1.46 -20.06
C LEU A 171 10.43 0.91 -20.52
N ASN A 172 10.55 0.51 -21.81
CA ASN A 172 11.73 -0.20 -22.30
C ASN A 172 13.02 0.63 -22.32
N ASP A 173 12.90 1.95 -22.36
CA ASP A 173 14.00 2.91 -22.30
C ASP A 173 14.43 3.28 -20.87
N GLU A 174 13.65 2.85 -19.88
CA GLU A 174 13.99 3.06 -18.48
C GLU A 174 14.94 1.96 -17.96
N GLY A 175 15.81 2.33 -17.05
CA GLY A 175 16.65 1.36 -16.36
C GLY A 175 15.88 0.65 -15.23
N GLU A 176 16.58 -0.20 -14.50
CA GLU A 176 16.00 -0.96 -13.38
C GLU A 176 15.66 -0.07 -12.18
N PHE A 177 14.63 -0.46 -11.44
CA PHE A 177 14.15 0.18 -10.22
C PHE A 177 14.38 -0.72 -9.01
N ASP A 178 14.79 -0.11 -7.91
CA ASP A 178 14.97 -0.81 -6.63
C ASP A 178 13.63 -1.07 -5.93
N TYR A 179 12.65 -0.22 -6.24
CA TYR A 179 11.29 -0.33 -5.73
C TYR A 179 10.28 0.09 -6.81
N ILE A 180 9.28 -0.74 -7.01
CA ILE A 180 8.16 -0.42 -7.90
C ILE A 180 6.88 -0.47 -7.07
N ASN A 181 6.08 0.59 -7.12
CA ASN A 181 4.74 0.66 -6.57
C ASN A 181 3.72 0.60 -7.70
N SER A 182 2.76 -0.31 -7.64
CA SER A 182 1.63 -0.36 -8.58
C SER A 182 0.37 -0.79 -7.84
N VAL A 183 -0.33 0.21 -7.32
CA VAL A 183 -1.47 0.05 -6.42
C VAL A 183 -2.75 0.44 -7.13
N GLY A 184 -3.65 -0.53 -7.32
CA GLY A 184 -4.93 -0.25 -7.97
C GLY A 184 -4.83 -0.08 -9.50
N VAL A 185 -3.88 -0.74 -10.18
CA VAL A 185 -3.57 -0.45 -11.59
C VAL A 185 -3.70 -1.67 -12.50
N LEU A 186 -2.94 -2.75 -12.23
CA LEU A 186 -2.80 -3.86 -13.18
C LEU A 186 -4.13 -4.54 -13.52
N HIS A 187 -5.05 -4.59 -12.58
CA HIS A 187 -6.37 -5.18 -12.80
C HIS A 187 -7.28 -4.36 -13.73
N HIS A 188 -6.85 -3.18 -14.18
CA HIS A 188 -7.52 -2.36 -15.18
C HIS A 188 -6.96 -2.52 -16.60
N LEU A 189 -5.87 -3.29 -16.76
CA LEU A 189 -5.39 -3.65 -18.09
C LEU A 189 -6.29 -4.74 -18.71
N ASP A 190 -6.33 -4.79 -20.03
CA ASP A 190 -6.96 -5.89 -20.76
C ASP A 190 -6.29 -7.23 -20.44
N ARG A 191 -4.97 -7.20 -20.35
CA ARG A 191 -4.12 -8.33 -19.98
C ARG A 191 -3.20 -7.93 -18.82
N PRO A 192 -3.64 -8.13 -17.57
CA PRO A 192 -2.85 -7.79 -16.38
C PRO A 192 -1.45 -8.44 -16.34
N GLU A 193 -1.31 -9.63 -16.94
CA GLU A 193 -0.06 -10.39 -17.04
C GLU A 193 1.00 -9.62 -17.84
N ASP A 194 0.62 -8.92 -18.91
CA ASP A 194 1.53 -8.10 -19.71
C ASP A 194 2.07 -6.92 -18.87
N GLY A 195 1.21 -6.34 -18.02
CA GLY A 195 1.61 -5.32 -17.05
C GLY A 195 2.61 -5.87 -16.03
N LEU A 196 2.31 -7.02 -15.45
CA LEU A 196 3.22 -7.67 -14.50
C LEU A 196 4.58 -7.99 -15.15
N HIS A 197 4.57 -8.51 -16.36
CA HIS A 197 5.79 -8.82 -17.11
C HIS A 197 6.62 -7.56 -17.40
N SER A 198 5.98 -6.48 -17.84
CA SER A 198 6.66 -5.19 -18.07
C SER A 198 7.35 -4.68 -16.80
N LEU A 199 6.65 -4.70 -15.65
CA LEU A 199 7.22 -4.28 -14.38
C LEU A 199 8.34 -5.22 -13.90
N ALA A 200 8.18 -6.53 -14.07
CA ALA A 200 9.20 -7.52 -13.72
C ALA A 200 10.51 -7.29 -14.46
N LEU A 201 10.47 -6.94 -15.76
CA LEU A 201 11.65 -6.60 -16.57
C LEU A 201 12.37 -5.32 -16.11
N ARG A 202 11.69 -4.47 -15.36
CA ARG A 202 12.24 -3.21 -14.82
C ARG A 202 12.65 -3.32 -13.35
N LEU A 203 12.42 -4.45 -12.72
CA LEU A 203 12.78 -4.66 -11.33
C LEU A 203 14.24 -5.07 -11.20
N ALA A 204 15.00 -4.34 -10.37
CA ALA A 204 16.39 -4.69 -10.08
C ALA A 204 16.50 -6.10 -9.47
N PRO A 205 17.62 -6.82 -9.61
CA PRO A 205 17.77 -8.19 -9.10
C PRO A 205 17.44 -8.35 -7.61
N THR A 206 17.65 -7.30 -6.82
CA THR A 206 17.27 -7.25 -5.39
C THR A 206 16.11 -6.31 -5.15
N GLY A 207 15.36 -5.96 -6.19
CA GLY A 207 14.24 -5.04 -6.14
C GLY A 207 13.01 -5.64 -5.49
N LEU A 208 12.08 -4.76 -5.13
CA LEU A 208 10.81 -5.12 -4.51
C LEU A 208 9.66 -4.45 -5.28
N LEU A 209 8.66 -5.24 -5.68
CA LEU A 209 7.43 -4.78 -6.32
C LEU A 209 6.28 -4.88 -5.34
N HIS A 210 5.64 -3.76 -5.06
CA HIS A 210 4.42 -3.64 -4.25
C HIS A 210 3.20 -3.62 -5.16
N LEU A 211 2.27 -4.53 -4.96
CA LEU A 211 1.05 -4.66 -5.75
C LEU A 211 -0.20 -4.64 -4.87
N PHE A 212 -1.25 -4.05 -5.42
CA PHE A 212 -2.62 -4.13 -4.93
C PHE A 212 -3.54 -4.54 -6.08
N LEU A 213 -4.26 -5.66 -5.89
CA LEU A 213 -5.20 -6.21 -6.86
C LEU A 213 -6.55 -6.49 -6.19
N TYR A 214 -7.63 -6.44 -6.97
CA TYR A 214 -8.97 -6.72 -6.47
C TYR A 214 -9.19 -8.20 -6.19
N ALA A 215 -9.83 -8.50 -5.04
CA ALA A 215 -10.24 -9.85 -4.65
C ALA A 215 -11.72 -10.09 -4.96
N ASP A 216 -12.02 -11.28 -5.47
CA ASP A 216 -13.37 -11.67 -5.93
C ASP A 216 -14.40 -11.65 -4.80
N GLY A 217 -14.04 -12.18 -3.62
CA GLY A 217 -14.97 -12.36 -2.51
C GLY A 217 -15.60 -11.05 -2.05
N GLY A 218 -14.77 -10.10 -1.65
CA GLY A 218 -15.22 -8.82 -1.09
C GLY A 218 -15.70 -7.80 -2.11
N ARG A 219 -15.69 -8.14 -3.40
CA ARG A 219 -16.23 -7.27 -4.48
C ARG A 219 -17.52 -7.81 -5.10
N TRP A 220 -18.12 -8.83 -4.51
CA TRP A 220 -19.33 -9.43 -5.07
C TRP A 220 -20.48 -8.41 -5.22
N GLU A 221 -20.76 -7.61 -4.18
CA GLU A 221 -21.81 -6.59 -4.20
C GLU A 221 -21.50 -5.46 -5.19
N ILE A 222 -20.24 -5.07 -5.28
CA ILE A 222 -19.78 -4.04 -6.24
C ILE A 222 -20.04 -4.53 -7.66
N ARG A 223 -19.59 -5.73 -8.01
CA ARG A 223 -19.82 -6.31 -9.36
C ARG A 223 -21.30 -6.48 -9.71
N ARG A 224 -22.14 -6.83 -8.71
CA ARG A 224 -23.60 -6.88 -8.92
C ARG A 224 -24.17 -5.50 -9.21
N THR A 225 -23.72 -4.48 -8.51
CA THR A 225 -24.12 -3.08 -8.76
C THR A 225 -23.66 -2.61 -10.14
N GLN A 226 -22.41 -2.85 -10.50
CA GLN A 226 -21.88 -2.56 -11.85
C GLN A 226 -22.71 -3.24 -12.94
N ARG A 227 -23.03 -4.55 -12.78
CA ARG A 227 -23.86 -5.28 -13.73
C ARG A 227 -25.28 -4.72 -13.83
N ALA A 228 -25.90 -4.33 -12.71
CA ALA A 228 -27.21 -3.71 -12.69
C ALA A 228 -27.20 -2.36 -13.45
N LEU A 229 -26.19 -1.54 -13.20
CA LEU A 229 -26.00 -0.27 -13.90
C LEU A 229 -25.80 -0.46 -15.41
N ALA A 230 -25.01 -1.44 -15.82
CA ALA A 230 -24.83 -1.77 -17.23
C ALA A 230 -26.15 -2.20 -17.90
N LEU A 231 -26.99 -3.00 -17.22
CA LEU A 231 -28.31 -3.40 -17.71
C LEU A 231 -29.29 -2.23 -17.83
N LEU A 232 -29.12 -1.20 -16.98
CA LEU A 232 -29.90 0.04 -17.06
C LEU A 232 -29.36 1.03 -18.09
N GLY A 233 -28.32 0.67 -18.85
CA GLY A 233 -27.69 1.52 -19.85
C GLY A 233 -26.85 2.66 -19.24
N ALA A 234 -26.48 2.56 -17.98
CA ALA A 234 -25.59 3.53 -17.36
C ALA A 234 -24.21 3.48 -18.03
N GLY A 235 -23.83 4.57 -18.67
CA GLY A 235 -22.50 4.74 -19.23
C GLY A 235 -21.47 5.15 -18.18
N THR A 236 -20.22 5.32 -18.61
CA THR A 236 -19.08 5.68 -17.76
C THR A 236 -18.93 7.19 -17.52
N GLY A 237 -19.97 7.99 -17.77
CA GLY A 237 -19.95 9.45 -17.66
C GLY A 237 -20.85 10.00 -16.55
N ALA A 238 -21.11 11.31 -16.60
CA ALA A 238 -21.93 12.01 -15.62
C ALA A 238 -23.34 11.43 -15.46
N GLU A 239 -23.95 10.95 -16.56
CA GLU A 239 -25.26 10.29 -16.52
C GLU A 239 -25.17 8.96 -15.77
N GLY A 240 -24.13 8.15 -16.01
CA GLY A 240 -23.89 6.94 -15.25
C GLY A 240 -23.70 7.19 -13.75
N LEU A 241 -22.95 8.24 -13.40
CA LEU A 241 -22.78 8.66 -12.01
C LEU A 241 -24.13 9.00 -11.36
N ARG A 242 -24.97 9.80 -12.01
CA ARG A 242 -26.30 10.16 -11.54
C ARG A 242 -27.18 8.91 -11.36
N LEU A 243 -27.22 8.02 -12.34
CA LEU A 243 -27.98 6.78 -12.28
C LEU A 243 -27.47 5.84 -11.18
N GLY A 244 -26.15 5.72 -11.00
CA GLY A 244 -25.55 4.90 -9.95
C GLY A 244 -25.94 5.34 -8.54
N ARG A 245 -25.83 6.64 -8.27
CA ARG A 245 -26.26 7.21 -6.98
C ARG A 245 -27.78 7.05 -6.79
N GLN A 246 -28.57 7.27 -7.83
CA GLN A 246 -30.03 7.08 -7.77
C GLN A 246 -30.39 5.61 -7.53
N LEU A 247 -29.73 4.65 -8.19
CA LEU A 247 -29.96 3.22 -8.01
C LEU A 247 -29.76 2.82 -6.54
N LEU A 248 -28.59 3.11 -5.98
CA LEU A 248 -28.28 2.74 -4.60
C LEU A 248 -29.23 3.41 -3.59
N GLY A 249 -29.59 4.68 -3.81
CA GLY A 249 -30.53 5.41 -2.96
C GLY A 249 -31.99 4.94 -3.06
N SER A 250 -32.39 4.35 -4.20
CA SER A 250 -33.76 3.89 -4.43
C SER A 250 -34.04 2.45 -4.01
N LEU A 251 -33.00 1.63 -3.82
CA LEU A 251 -33.18 0.26 -3.34
C LEU A 251 -33.78 0.24 -1.94
N PRO A 252 -34.61 -0.77 -1.60
CA PRO A 252 -35.11 -0.95 -0.22
C PRO A 252 -33.95 -0.98 0.80
N SER A 253 -34.18 -0.50 2.02
CA SER A 253 -33.15 -0.43 3.07
C SER A 253 -32.55 -1.81 3.41
N GLU A 254 -33.36 -2.87 3.29
CA GLU A 254 -32.92 -4.25 3.55
C GLU A 254 -32.15 -4.87 2.38
N ASN A 255 -32.10 -4.19 1.23
CA ASN A 255 -31.40 -4.70 0.06
C ASN A 255 -29.89 -4.81 0.36
N ARG A 256 -29.32 -5.98 0.09
CA ARG A 256 -27.94 -6.30 0.40
C ARG A 256 -26.92 -5.34 -0.28
N LEU A 257 -27.18 -4.92 -1.53
CA LEU A 257 -26.29 -4.00 -2.24
C LEU A 257 -26.29 -2.61 -1.60
N ARG A 258 -27.49 -2.10 -1.23
CA ARG A 258 -27.62 -0.81 -0.55
C ARG A 258 -26.93 -0.84 0.82
N ARG A 259 -27.19 -1.83 1.66
CA ARG A 259 -26.55 -1.95 2.97
C ARG A 259 -25.04 -2.06 2.87
N HIS A 260 -24.52 -2.91 1.97
CA HIS A 260 -23.09 -3.05 1.76
C HIS A 260 -22.45 -1.72 1.35
N HIS A 261 -23.09 -0.94 0.46
CA HIS A 261 -22.63 0.39 0.12
C HIS A 261 -22.64 1.34 1.33
N GLU A 262 -23.78 1.43 2.04
CA GLU A 262 -23.95 2.36 3.17
C GLU A 262 -22.99 2.04 4.33
N GLU A 263 -22.82 0.76 4.66
CA GLU A 263 -22.00 0.32 5.79
C GLU A 263 -20.50 0.36 5.52
N ARG A 264 -20.09 0.15 4.26
CA ARG A 264 -18.68 -0.07 3.94
C ARG A 264 -18.05 1.01 3.04
N TRP A 265 -18.79 1.51 2.06
CA TRP A 265 -18.21 2.31 0.98
C TRP A 265 -18.76 3.74 0.85
N ALA A 266 -19.78 4.11 1.61
CA ALA A 266 -20.42 5.41 1.47
C ALA A 266 -19.46 6.58 1.68
N LEU A 267 -18.54 6.46 2.64
CA LEU A 267 -17.53 7.49 2.89
C LEU A 267 -16.49 7.56 1.78
N ASP A 268 -16.00 6.42 1.35
CA ASP A 268 -14.95 6.34 0.30
C ASP A 268 -15.50 6.84 -1.05
N THR A 269 -16.75 6.56 -1.35
CA THR A 269 -17.43 6.95 -2.60
C THR A 269 -18.17 8.29 -2.52
N ALA A 270 -17.95 9.07 -1.47
CA ALA A 270 -18.54 10.41 -1.37
C ALA A 270 -18.08 11.32 -2.53
N ALA A 271 -16.81 11.28 -2.88
CA ALA A 271 -16.27 11.95 -4.06
C ALA A 271 -16.73 11.24 -5.35
N ASP A 272 -17.05 12.03 -6.39
CA ASP A 272 -17.53 11.50 -7.66
C ASP A 272 -16.52 10.61 -8.37
N ALA A 273 -15.23 10.95 -8.31
CA ALA A 273 -14.17 10.15 -8.90
C ALA A 273 -14.11 8.75 -8.26
N ASN A 274 -14.19 8.67 -6.92
CA ASN A 274 -14.15 7.41 -6.20
C ASN A 274 -15.42 6.56 -6.43
N PHE A 275 -16.59 7.22 -6.55
CA PHE A 275 -17.82 6.52 -6.93
C PHE A 275 -17.74 5.95 -8.34
N ALA A 276 -17.24 6.76 -9.27
CA ALA A 276 -17.08 6.36 -10.67
C ALA A 276 -16.10 5.20 -10.79
N ASP A 277 -14.94 5.28 -10.15
CA ASP A 277 -13.94 4.22 -10.13
C ASP A 277 -14.53 2.90 -9.62
N MET A 278 -15.27 2.94 -8.52
CA MET A 278 -15.85 1.73 -7.91
C MET A 278 -16.97 1.11 -8.72
N TYR A 279 -17.89 1.91 -9.29
CA TYR A 279 -19.14 1.39 -9.84
C TYR A 279 -19.29 1.56 -11.36
N LEU A 280 -18.48 2.39 -12.01
CA LEU A 280 -18.62 2.72 -13.43
C LEU A 280 -17.34 2.44 -14.23
N HIS A 281 -16.31 1.88 -13.59
CA HIS A 281 -15.07 1.60 -14.29
C HIS A 281 -15.30 0.67 -15.50
N PRO A 282 -14.76 0.99 -16.69
CA PRO A 282 -15.05 0.24 -17.91
C PRO A 282 -14.36 -1.12 -17.97
N GLN A 283 -13.26 -1.31 -17.23
CA GLN A 283 -12.43 -2.50 -17.29
C GLN A 283 -11.86 -2.85 -15.91
N GLU A 284 -12.22 -4.02 -15.37
CA GLU A 284 -11.59 -4.53 -14.15
C GLU A 284 -11.51 -6.06 -14.16
N THR A 285 -10.45 -6.59 -13.60
CA THR A 285 -10.24 -8.02 -13.33
C THR A 285 -10.10 -8.20 -11.83
N SER A 286 -10.76 -9.20 -11.26
CA SER A 286 -10.59 -9.58 -9.86
C SER A 286 -10.12 -11.02 -9.74
N TYR A 287 -9.52 -11.36 -8.61
CA TYR A 287 -8.82 -12.63 -8.38
C TYR A 287 -9.39 -13.33 -7.16
N ASP A 288 -9.41 -14.65 -7.17
CA ASP A 288 -9.30 -15.49 -6.00
C ASP A 288 -7.83 -15.82 -5.74
N LEU A 289 -7.55 -16.48 -4.64
CA LEU A 289 -6.17 -16.79 -4.24
C LEU A 289 -5.46 -17.70 -5.27
N GLU A 290 -6.16 -18.64 -5.88
CA GLU A 290 -5.59 -19.55 -6.88
C GLU A 290 -5.15 -18.79 -8.13
N ARG A 291 -6.06 -17.96 -8.67
CA ARG A 291 -5.79 -17.09 -9.84
C ARG A 291 -4.71 -16.05 -9.53
N LEU A 292 -4.66 -15.53 -8.29
CA LEU A 292 -3.60 -14.62 -7.86
C LEU A 292 -2.23 -15.27 -7.98
N PHE A 293 -2.07 -16.50 -7.48
CA PHE A 293 -0.79 -17.19 -7.55
C PHE A 293 -0.43 -17.65 -8.97
N ALA A 294 -1.42 -17.97 -9.81
CA ALA A 294 -1.19 -18.21 -11.23
C ALA A 294 -0.70 -16.93 -11.93
N PHE A 295 -1.31 -15.78 -11.64
CA PHE A 295 -0.87 -14.46 -12.11
C PHE A 295 0.57 -14.14 -11.67
N ILE A 296 0.92 -14.34 -10.40
CA ILE A 296 2.28 -14.11 -9.89
C ILE A 296 3.29 -14.99 -10.65
N ALA A 297 2.96 -16.26 -10.85
CA ALA A 297 3.82 -17.21 -11.56
C ALA A 297 4.08 -16.80 -13.02
N SER A 298 3.09 -16.17 -13.69
CA SER A 298 3.24 -15.69 -15.08
C SER A 298 4.31 -14.61 -15.23
N GLY A 299 4.54 -13.80 -14.18
CA GLY A 299 5.58 -12.77 -14.18
C GLY A 299 6.98 -13.27 -13.83
N GLY A 300 7.15 -14.56 -13.49
CA GLY A 300 8.44 -15.12 -13.08
C GLY A 300 8.98 -14.57 -11.75
N LEU A 301 8.12 -13.95 -10.94
CA LEU A 301 8.47 -13.36 -9.65
C LEU A 301 8.13 -14.29 -8.48
N GLN A 302 8.78 -14.06 -7.36
CA GLN A 302 8.57 -14.77 -6.12
C GLN A 302 7.69 -13.94 -5.17
N PHE A 303 6.74 -14.61 -4.51
CA PHE A 303 5.90 -13.99 -3.49
C PHE A 303 6.70 -13.74 -2.21
N ALA A 304 6.81 -12.47 -1.79
CA ALA A 304 7.55 -12.07 -0.59
C ALA A 304 6.64 -11.89 0.65
N GLY A 305 5.33 -11.85 0.46
CA GLY A 305 4.36 -11.78 1.56
C GLY A 305 3.20 -10.81 1.31
N PHE A 306 2.08 -11.08 1.96
CA PHE A 306 0.99 -10.11 2.06
C PHE A 306 1.41 -8.95 2.97
N SER A 307 1.08 -7.73 2.60
CA SER A 307 1.44 -6.54 3.39
C SER A 307 0.76 -6.51 4.77
N ASN A 308 -0.40 -7.16 4.89
CA ASN A 308 -1.15 -7.36 6.14
C ASN A 308 -1.26 -8.86 6.46
N PRO A 309 -0.18 -9.51 6.93
CA PRO A 309 -0.19 -10.97 7.17
C PRO A 309 -1.20 -11.38 8.24
N GLU A 310 -1.54 -10.49 9.17
CA GLU A 310 -2.55 -10.72 10.22
C GLU A 310 -3.96 -10.94 9.64
N VAL A 311 -4.28 -10.36 8.48
CA VAL A 311 -5.56 -10.60 7.79
C VAL A 311 -5.67 -12.06 7.36
N TRP A 312 -4.55 -12.69 7.04
CA TRP A 312 -4.44 -14.05 6.52
C TRP A 312 -4.19 -15.10 7.60
N ASP A 313 -4.15 -14.70 8.90
CA ASP A 313 -4.02 -15.63 10.02
C ASP A 313 -5.38 -16.28 10.35
N PRO A 314 -5.50 -17.63 10.25
CA PRO A 314 -6.73 -18.32 10.61
C PRO A 314 -7.15 -18.11 12.08
N ALA A 315 -6.23 -17.76 12.99
CA ALA A 315 -6.54 -17.45 14.38
C ALA A 315 -7.49 -16.25 14.55
N ARG A 316 -7.59 -15.40 13.53
CA ARG A 316 -8.55 -14.29 13.49
C ARG A 316 -10.00 -14.78 13.42
N LEU A 317 -10.23 -15.95 12.84
CA LEU A 317 -11.56 -16.49 12.54
C LEU A 317 -11.88 -17.77 13.34
N LEU A 318 -10.87 -18.55 13.71
CA LEU A 318 -11.02 -19.89 14.26
C LEU A 318 -10.40 -20.00 15.66
N GLN A 319 -10.91 -20.95 16.46
CA GLN A 319 -10.43 -21.25 17.81
C GLN A 319 -10.46 -22.76 18.07
N GLY A 320 -9.75 -23.20 19.10
CA GLY A 320 -9.72 -24.60 19.56
C GLY A 320 -9.32 -25.57 18.46
N GLU A 321 -9.97 -26.72 18.39
CA GLU A 321 -9.67 -27.79 17.44
C GLU A 321 -9.67 -27.33 15.97
N LEU A 322 -10.57 -26.42 15.60
CA LEU A 322 -10.61 -25.89 14.21
C LEU A 322 -9.36 -25.10 13.88
N LEU A 323 -8.86 -24.31 14.83
CA LEU A 323 -7.60 -23.58 14.63
C LEU A 323 -6.40 -24.53 14.56
N GLU A 324 -6.36 -25.57 15.41
CA GLU A 324 -5.31 -26.58 15.36
C GLU A 324 -5.27 -27.31 14.01
N ARG A 325 -6.44 -27.69 13.48
CA ARG A 325 -6.58 -28.28 12.14
C ARG A 325 -6.13 -27.30 11.04
N ALA A 326 -6.54 -26.04 11.14
CA ALA A 326 -6.13 -25.00 10.18
C ALA A 326 -4.61 -24.81 10.16
N ARG A 327 -3.98 -24.76 11.34
CA ARG A 327 -2.52 -24.62 11.49
C ARG A 327 -1.72 -25.82 10.94
N ALA A 328 -2.34 -27.00 10.86
CA ALA A 328 -1.72 -28.20 10.28
C ALA A 328 -1.72 -28.19 8.74
N LEU A 329 -2.48 -27.30 8.10
CA LEU A 329 -2.51 -27.16 6.64
C LEU A 329 -1.22 -26.47 6.13
N PRO A 330 -0.80 -26.77 4.88
CA PRO A 330 0.18 -25.96 4.19
C PRO A 330 -0.23 -24.49 4.16
N LEU A 331 0.73 -23.57 4.19
CA LEU A 331 0.47 -22.13 4.35
C LEU A 331 -0.53 -21.57 3.30
N ARG A 332 -0.42 -22.00 2.03
CA ARG A 332 -1.37 -21.61 0.99
C ARG A 332 -2.81 -22.07 1.26
N GLU A 333 -2.96 -23.26 1.82
CA GLU A 333 -4.27 -23.79 2.19
C GLU A 333 -4.85 -23.07 3.41
N GLN A 334 -3.99 -22.60 4.34
CA GLN A 334 -4.43 -21.71 5.43
C GLN A 334 -5.00 -20.39 4.87
N TRP A 335 -4.34 -19.79 3.89
CA TRP A 335 -4.83 -18.57 3.24
C TRP A 335 -6.12 -18.82 2.46
N ALA A 336 -6.21 -19.93 1.72
CA ALA A 336 -7.43 -20.31 1.03
C ALA A 336 -8.60 -20.55 2.00
N LEU A 337 -8.33 -21.13 3.16
CA LEU A 337 -9.32 -21.30 4.22
C LEU A 337 -9.81 -19.92 4.73
N VAL A 338 -8.91 -18.98 4.97
CA VAL A 338 -9.25 -17.61 5.39
C VAL A 338 -10.09 -16.91 4.32
N GLU A 339 -9.69 -16.96 3.05
CA GLU A 339 -10.45 -16.37 1.93
C GLU A 339 -11.89 -16.89 1.88
N ASN A 340 -12.09 -18.21 2.07
CA ASN A 340 -13.41 -18.82 2.07
C ASN A 340 -14.26 -18.46 3.29
N LEU A 341 -13.63 -18.20 4.43
CA LEU A 341 -14.31 -17.86 5.68
C LEU A 341 -14.57 -16.36 5.83
N ASP A 342 -13.81 -15.52 5.14
CA ASP A 342 -13.95 -14.06 5.21
C ASP A 342 -14.27 -13.45 3.84
N PRO A 343 -15.53 -13.44 3.43
CA PRO A 343 -15.95 -12.82 2.18
C PRO A 343 -15.83 -11.29 2.19
N ALA A 344 -15.33 -10.69 3.27
CA ALA A 344 -15.08 -9.25 3.34
C ALA A 344 -13.74 -8.83 2.73
N ILE A 345 -12.83 -9.76 2.46
CA ILE A 345 -11.55 -9.48 1.80
C ILE A 345 -11.83 -9.01 0.37
N SER A 346 -11.59 -7.72 0.10
CA SER A 346 -11.89 -7.06 -1.18
C SER A 346 -10.66 -6.85 -2.07
N HIS A 347 -9.48 -7.10 -1.54
CA HIS A 347 -8.21 -6.92 -2.26
C HIS A 347 -7.11 -7.80 -1.69
N PHE A 348 -6.12 -8.02 -2.53
CA PHE A 348 -4.82 -8.56 -2.17
C PHE A 348 -3.79 -7.44 -2.24
N GLU A 349 -3.07 -7.20 -1.17
CA GLU A 349 -1.95 -6.27 -1.12
C GLU A 349 -0.69 -7.02 -0.68
N PHE A 350 0.33 -7.04 -1.52
CA PHE A 350 1.46 -7.95 -1.36
C PHE A 350 2.73 -7.45 -2.04
N PHE A 351 3.83 -8.11 -1.73
CA PHE A 351 5.14 -7.84 -2.32
C PHE A 351 5.64 -9.01 -3.16
N LEU A 352 6.34 -8.68 -4.25
CA LEU A 352 7.04 -9.62 -5.12
C LEU A 352 8.51 -9.24 -5.27
N THR A 353 9.37 -10.23 -5.54
CA THR A 353 10.81 -10.04 -5.75
C THR A 353 11.31 -10.98 -6.86
N PRO A 354 12.37 -10.64 -7.62
CA PRO A 354 12.92 -11.51 -8.66
C PRO A 354 13.55 -12.79 -8.14
N ALA A 355 14.13 -12.75 -6.94
CA ALA A 355 14.84 -13.88 -6.36
C ALA A 355 14.34 -14.18 -4.95
N PRO A 356 14.23 -15.46 -4.56
CA PRO A 356 13.92 -15.83 -3.20
C PRO A 356 15.05 -15.33 -2.30
N GLN A 357 14.77 -14.38 -1.43
CA GLN A 357 15.72 -13.98 -0.40
C GLN A 357 15.47 -14.82 0.84
N ARG A 358 16.53 -15.48 1.30
CA ARG A 358 16.45 -16.31 2.49
C ARG A 358 16.28 -15.38 3.68
N GLN A 359 15.09 -15.39 4.27
CA GLN A 359 14.83 -14.73 5.53
C GLN A 359 15.02 -15.72 6.66
N GLU A 360 15.74 -15.30 7.68
CA GLU A 360 15.60 -15.94 8.99
C GLU A 360 14.36 -15.32 9.64
N PRO A 361 13.28 -16.07 9.88
CA PRO A 361 12.11 -15.52 10.52
C PRO A 361 12.51 -14.89 11.86
N LEU A 362 12.03 -13.69 12.14
CA LEU A 362 12.34 -12.99 13.39
C LEU A 362 12.00 -13.83 14.63
N ALA A 363 10.95 -14.66 14.53
CA ALA A 363 10.54 -15.57 15.59
C ALA A 363 11.58 -16.67 15.90
N GLU A 364 12.43 -17.01 14.93
CA GLU A 364 13.46 -18.05 15.03
C GLU A 364 14.84 -17.50 15.40
N ALA A 365 15.06 -16.18 15.23
CA ALA A 365 16.31 -15.55 15.59
C ALA A 365 16.53 -15.63 17.12
N SER A 366 17.70 -16.13 17.56
CA SER A 366 18.07 -16.11 18.97
C SER A 366 18.21 -14.68 19.50
N ASP A 367 18.10 -14.48 20.82
CA ASP A 367 18.32 -13.19 21.44
C ASP A 367 19.74 -12.67 21.18
N GLU A 368 20.74 -13.58 21.13
CA GLU A 368 22.13 -13.24 20.83
C GLU A 368 22.26 -12.73 19.38
N ALA A 369 21.65 -13.43 18.40
CA ALA A 369 21.66 -13.01 17.01
C ALA A 369 20.94 -11.66 16.80
N LEU A 370 19.85 -11.45 17.52
CA LEU A 370 19.12 -10.19 17.49
C LEU A 370 19.96 -9.05 18.10
N LEU A 371 20.56 -9.27 19.27
CA LEU A 371 21.38 -8.27 19.96
C LEU A 371 22.69 -7.95 19.21
N ALA A 372 23.23 -8.92 18.46
CA ALA A 372 24.39 -8.71 17.59
C ALA A 372 24.06 -7.92 16.31
N SER A 373 22.78 -7.82 15.93
CA SER A 373 22.36 -7.01 14.80
C SER A 373 22.27 -5.53 15.14
N GLY A 374 22.42 -4.67 14.14
CA GLY A 374 22.09 -3.25 14.24
C GLY A 374 20.57 -3.03 14.10
N GLY A 375 20.18 -1.78 14.31
CA GLY A 375 18.81 -1.37 14.11
C GLY A 375 18.68 0.08 13.69
N GLU A 376 17.58 0.40 13.05
CA GLU A 376 17.22 1.76 12.66
C GLU A 376 15.76 2.02 13.01
N ARG A 377 15.44 3.19 13.57
CA ARG A 377 14.05 3.58 13.77
C ARG A 377 13.34 3.71 12.44
N ASN A 378 12.15 3.13 12.35
CA ASN A 378 11.30 3.34 11.17
C ASN A 378 10.92 4.81 11.03
N ARG A 379 11.07 5.38 9.83
CA ARG A 379 10.64 6.76 9.52
C ARG A 379 9.13 6.95 9.54
N CYS A 380 8.38 5.86 9.39
CA CYS A 380 6.93 5.85 9.36
C CYS A 380 6.28 5.98 10.75
N LEU A 381 6.90 6.69 11.67
CA LEU A 381 6.35 7.02 12.99
C LEU A 381 5.94 8.49 13.00
N TRP A 382 4.64 8.74 12.84
CA TRP A 382 4.10 10.09 12.91
C TRP A 382 4.01 10.54 14.37
N GLY A 383 4.54 11.73 14.68
CA GLY A 383 4.56 12.27 16.04
C GLY A 383 5.87 12.02 16.79
N TRP A 384 6.86 11.30 16.19
CA TRP A 384 8.18 11.14 16.77
C TRP A 384 8.86 12.51 17.05
N PRO A 385 9.54 12.70 18.18
CA PRO A 385 9.99 11.72 19.18
C PRO A 385 9.08 11.57 20.43
N GLY A 386 7.78 11.82 20.32
CA GLY A 386 6.84 11.59 21.40
C GLY A 386 6.64 10.10 21.72
N THR A 387 5.88 9.78 22.76
CA THR A 387 5.53 8.41 23.15
C THR A 387 4.22 7.96 22.56
N SER A 388 3.28 8.88 22.33
CA SER A 388 2.00 8.63 21.66
C SER A 388 2.12 8.97 20.17
N LEU A 389 2.12 7.94 19.34
CA LEU A 389 2.43 8.02 17.92
C LEU A 389 1.30 7.44 17.07
N LEU A 390 1.28 7.81 15.80
CA LEU A 390 0.70 6.93 14.78
C LEU A 390 1.82 6.03 14.25
N GLY A 391 1.57 4.74 14.34
CA GLY A 391 2.48 3.71 13.83
C GLY A 391 2.49 3.63 12.32
N PRO A 392 3.30 2.72 11.77
CA PRO A 392 3.49 2.58 10.31
C PRO A 392 2.21 2.20 9.55
N ASP A 393 1.22 1.62 10.24
CA ASP A 393 -0.10 1.27 9.69
C ASP A 393 -1.18 2.31 10.03
N LEU A 394 -0.79 3.53 10.39
CA LEU A 394 -1.68 4.63 10.79
C LEU A 394 -2.54 4.31 12.03
N GLN A 395 -2.16 3.28 12.80
CA GLN A 395 -2.82 2.95 14.05
C GLN A 395 -2.14 3.67 15.23
N PRO A 396 -2.89 4.07 16.25
CA PRO A 396 -2.31 4.59 17.48
C PRO A 396 -1.30 3.60 18.06
N LEU A 397 -0.14 4.11 18.42
CA LEU A 397 0.97 3.34 19.00
C LEU A 397 1.49 4.09 20.23
N ASP A 398 1.43 3.43 21.39
CA ASP A 398 2.02 3.94 22.61
C ASP A 398 3.36 3.22 22.88
N LEU A 399 4.43 4.01 23.04
CA LEU A 399 5.75 3.53 23.43
C LEU A 399 5.98 3.76 24.92
N GLU A 400 6.55 2.77 25.59
CA GLU A 400 7.08 2.95 26.95
C GLU A 400 8.35 3.82 26.92
N ASP A 401 8.67 4.48 28.04
CA ASP A 401 9.86 5.32 28.14
C ASP A 401 11.15 4.56 27.75
N ALA A 402 11.25 3.30 28.15
CA ALA A 402 12.39 2.45 27.80
C ALA A 402 12.49 2.13 26.29
N ASP A 403 11.38 2.09 25.56
CA ASP A 403 11.39 1.95 24.10
C ASP A 403 11.87 3.24 23.43
N LEU A 404 11.40 4.37 23.96
CA LEU A 404 11.83 5.70 23.49
C LEU A 404 13.33 5.90 23.70
N GLU A 405 13.87 5.50 24.86
CA GLU A 405 15.31 5.53 25.15
C GLU A 405 16.11 4.64 24.18
N LEU A 406 15.63 3.41 23.92
CA LEU A 406 16.24 2.50 22.96
C LEU A 406 16.30 3.10 21.55
N LEU A 407 15.20 3.66 21.07
CA LEU A 407 15.14 4.26 19.74
C LEU A 407 16.00 5.53 19.63
N LYS A 408 16.01 6.38 20.66
CA LYS A 408 16.89 7.57 20.70
C LYS A 408 18.37 7.20 20.76
N ALA A 409 18.72 6.16 21.52
CA ALA A 409 20.09 5.68 21.57
C ALA A 409 20.57 5.15 20.23
N LEU A 410 19.70 4.45 19.46
CA LEU A 410 19.98 4.03 18.09
C LEU A 410 20.21 5.20 17.14
N GLU A 411 19.39 6.24 17.22
CA GLU A 411 19.56 7.44 16.39
C GLU A 411 20.85 8.21 16.69
N ALA A 412 21.27 8.22 17.94
CA ALA A 412 22.50 8.89 18.38
C ALA A 412 23.77 8.07 18.10
N ALA A 413 23.66 6.77 17.98
CA ALA A 413 24.78 5.87 17.75
C ALA A 413 25.28 5.94 16.29
N PRO A 414 26.57 5.57 16.03
CA PRO A 414 27.01 5.31 14.67
C PRO A 414 26.11 4.28 13.96
N ALA A 415 25.95 4.42 12.63
CA ALA A 415 25.24 3.38 11.86
C ALA A 415 25.94 2.03 12.10
N ASP A 416 25.18 0.96 11.96
CA ASP A 416 25.63 -0.42 12.21
C ASP A 416 26.06 -0.73 13.67
N THR A 417 25.81 0.19 14.62
CA THR A 417 26.00 -0.14 16.04
C THR A 417 25.06 -1.29 16.42
N ALA A 418 25.65 -2.40 16.90
CA ALA A 418 24.88 -3.53 17.38
C ALA A 418 24.01 -3.15 18.59
N LEU A 419 22.81 -3.70 18.67
CA LEU A 419 21.91 -3.43 19.80
C LEU A 419 22.56 -3.68 21.16
N ILE A 420 23.41 -4.71 21.27
CA ILE A 420 24.13 -5.02 22.51
C ILE A 420 25.12 -3.93 22.94
N ALA A 421 25.67 -3.18 21.99
CA ALA A 421 26.69 -2.15 22.24
C ALA A 421 26.10 -0.81 22.68
N LEU A 422 24.79 -0.62 22.62
CA LEU A 422 24.13 0.61 23.06
C LEU A 422 24.27 0.79 24.57
N GLN A 423 24.64 1.99 24.98
CA GLN A 423 24.77 2.35 26.39
C GLN A 423 23.38 2.69 26.96
N LEU A 424 22.73 1.70 27.55
CA LEU A 424 21.36 1.81 28.09
C LEU A 424 21.32 1.16 29.49
N PRO A 425 20.59 1.73 30.45
CA PRO A 425 20.35 1.14 31.76
C PRO A 425 19.32 -0.02 31.67
N MET A 426 19.61 -0.99 30.84
CA MET A 426 18.69 -2.08 30.48
C MET A 426 19.48 -3.37 30.30
N GLU A 427 19.01 -4.47 30.90
CA GLU A 427 19.59 -5.80 30.73
C GLU A 427 19.37 -6.33 29.29
N ASN A 428 20.29 -7.19 28.84
CA ASN A 428 20.24 -7.75 27.49
C ASN A 428 18.96 -8.53 27.20
N ALA A 429 18.44 -9.30 28.16
CA ALA A 429 17.19 -10.04 27.99
C ALA A 429 15.98 -9.12 27.78
N GLU A 430 15.93 -8.00 28.51
CA GLU A 430 14.87 -7.00 28.32
C GLU A 430 15.05 -6.27 26.98
N ARG A 431 16.27 -5.90 26.63
CA ARG A 431 16.60 -5.27 25.35
C ARG A 431 16.18 -6.13 24.16
N ALA A 432 16.47 -7.43 24.19
CA ALA A 432 16.08 -8.37 23.16
C ALA A 432 14.54 -8.47 23.03
N ARG A 433 13.82 -8.58 24.16
CA ARG A 433 12.35 -8.61 24.16
C ARG A 433 11.74 -7.35 23.55
N ARG A 434 12.25 -6.16 23.94
CA ARG A 434 11.79 -4.87 23.41
C ARG A 434 12.11 -4.75 21.92
N ALA A 435 13.34 -5.02 21.52
CA ALA A 435 13.73 -4.99 20.11
C ALA A 435 12.85 -5.93 19.25
N ARG A 436 12.60 -7.16 19.72
CA ARG A 436 11.74 -8.14 19.01
C ARG A 436 10.32 -7.62 18.86
N ARG A 437 9.73 -7.02 19.90
CA ARG A 437 8.42 -6.38 19.85
C ARG A 437 8.43 -5.22 18.88
N LEU A 438 9.36 -4.28 18.99
CA LEU A 438 9.45 -3.10 18.13
C LEU A 438 9.68 -3.45 16.66
N ILE A 439 10.42 -4.54 16.37
CA ILE A 439 10.58 -5.03 14.98
C ILE A 439 9.27 -5.63 14.47
N ARG A 440 8.59 -6.45 15.27
CA ARG A 440 7.28 -7.02 14.91
C ARG A 440 6.26 -5.93 14.63
N ASP A 441 6.26 -4.87 15.44
CA ASP A 441 5.36 -3.72 15.31
C ASP A 441 5.88 -2.70 14.27
N ARG A 442 6.91 -3.04 13.50
CA ARG A 442 7.56 -2.23 12.44
C ARG A 442 8.05 -0.86 12.92
N VAL A 443 8.28 -0.70 14.20
CA VAL A 443 8.84 0.52 14.83
C VAL A 443 10.35 0.58 14.68
N LEU A 444 10.98 -0.58 14.76
CA LEU A 444 12.42 -0.79 14.60
C LEU A 444 12.67 -1.65 13.35
N LEU A 445 13.55 -1.19 12.47
CA LEU A 445 14.01 -1.95 11.32
C LEU A 445 15.35 -2.62 11.67
N ARG A 446 15.43 -3.94 11.51
CA ARG A 446 16.66 -4.71 11.77
C ARG A 446 17.67 -4.46 10.64
N LEU A 447 18.93 -4.23 10.97
CA LEU A 447 20.04 -4.23 10.03
C LEU A 447 20.68 -5.62 9.99
N ALA A 448 21.00 -6.12 8.81
CA ALA A 448 21.75 -7.36 8.67
C ALA A 448 23.14 -7.20 9.33
N THR A 449 23.60 -8.23 10.00
CA THR A 449 24.98 -8.26 10.52
C THR A 449 25.96 -8.22 9.33
N THR A 450 26.95 -7.32 9.39
CA THR A 450 28.07 -7.39 8.48
C THR A 450 28.82 -8.70 8.75
N GLY A 451 28.50 -9.74 7.97
CA GLY A 451 29.27 -10.98 8.04
C GLY A 451 30.69 -10.68 7.60
N ARG A 452 31.58 -10.36 8.52
CA ARG A 452 32.96 -10.73 8.33
C ARG A 452 32.98 -12.25 8.31
N ALA A 453 33.07 -12.83 7.12
CA ALA A 453 33.49 -14.21 6.97
C ALA A 453 34.78 -14.35 7.78
N ALA A 454 34.73 -15.19 8.83
CA ALA A 454 35.90 -15.60 9.59
C ALA A 454 36.73 -16.52 8.71
#